data_602e39895c3e831b556513246494a009
#
_entry.id   602e39895c3e831b556513246494a009
#
_cell.length_a   1.000
_cell.length_b   1.000
_cell.length_c   1.000
_cell.angle_alpha   90.00
_cell.angle_beta   90.00
_cell.angle_gamma   90.00
#
_symmetry.space_group_name_H-M   'P 1'
#
loop_
_entity.id
_entity.type
_entity.pdbx_description
1 polymer ?
#
loop_
_entity_poly.entity_id
_entity_poly.type
_entity_poly.pdbx_seq_one_letter_code
_entity_poly.pdbx_strand_id
1 'polypeptide(L)'
;MNDRYSGTFYKVTTRDEIHHGFSYQDGENVLIEPFAEEGSCCSGGLYFTDKTNLHNFLSYGVWIREITLPLNDERLKVVADPSGDKYRANILIFGKRYSLLDPDTFTKFDLPMSRCYQKLQEYITSNETDVEAYENAFKTSHGARIIFDVLKEKSAVESHGDVTIKFLLENSASVAVLVYGKERV
;
A
#
# COMPACT_ATOMS: atom_id res chain seq x y z
N MET A 1 6.12 24.58 20.41
CA MET A 1 6.19 23.69 19.23
C MET A 1 4.79 23.59 18.66
N ASN A 2 4.64 23.64 17.35
CA ASN A 2 3.34 23.90 16.70
C ASN A 2 2.48 22.61 16.76
N ASP A 3 1.28 22.66 17.36
CA ASP A 3 0.32 21.52 17.47
C ASP A 3 -0.02 20.89 16.11
N ARG A 4 0.27 21.59 15.02
CA ARG A 4 0.06 21.14 13.64
C ARG A 4 0.75 19.80 13.31
N TYR A 5 1.86 19.50 13.95
CA TYR A 5 2.68 18.31 13.67
C TYR A 5 2.50 17.22 14.73
N SER A 6 1.58 17.43 15.69
CA SER A 6 1.19 16.40 16.66
C SER A 6 0.19 15.44 16.02
N GLY A 7 0.31 14.15 16.31
CA GLY A 7 -0.60 13.11 15.82
C GLY A 7 0.01 12.15 14.84
N THR A 8 -0.87 11.41 14.16
CA THR A 8 -0.48 10.37 13.21
C THR A 8 -0.61 10.89 11.79
N PHE A 9 0.45 10.72 11.04
CA PHE A 9 0.54 10.96 9.60
C PHE A 9 0.72 9.65 8.86
N TYR A 10 0.84 9.70 7.54
CA TYR A 10 0.89 8.52 6.71
C TYR A 10 1.90 8.68 5.56
N LYS A 11 2.44 7.55 5.14
CA LYS A 11 3.25 7.45 3.94
C LYS A 11 2.87 6.19 3.19
N VAL A 12 2.69 6.30 1.88
CA VAL A 12 2.56 5.13 1.01
C VAL A 12 3.96 4.70 0.58
N THR A 13 4.26 3.40 0.75
CA THR A 13 5.56 2.81 0.39
C THR A 13 5.40 1.62 -0.55
N THR A 14 6.46 1.35 -1.32
CA THR A 14 6.60 0.16 -2.16
C THR A 14 6.65 -1.12 -1.34
N ARG A 15 6.63 -2.29 -1.98
CA ARG A 15 6.69 -3.60 -1.30
C ARG A 15 7.96 -3.77 -0.49
N ASP A 16 9.09 -3.31 -1.02
CA ASP A 16 10.42 -3.34 -0.42
C ASP A 16 10.73 -2.14 0.48
N GLU A 17 9.79 -1.19 0.58
CA GLU A 17 9.92 0.05 1.35
C GLU A 17 11.15 0.89 0.97
N ILE A 18 11.56 0.84 -0.31
CA ILE A 18 12.62 1.69 -0.86
C ILE A 18 12.01 2.79 -1.72
N HIS A 19 12.42 4.05 -1.50
CA HIS A 19 11.95 5.18 -2.28
C HIS A 19 13.08 6.19 -2.51
N HIS A 20 13.39 6.49 -3.78
CA HIS A 20 14.50 7.35 -4.17
C HIS A 20 15.84 6.97 -3.54
N GLY A 21 16.12 5.67 -3.42
CA GLY A 21 17.36 5.15 -2.82
C GLY A 21 17.39 5.16 -1.30
N PHE A 22 16.37 5.68 -0.63
CA PHE A 22 16.24 5.59 0.82
C PHE A 22 15.43 4.34 1.20
N SER A 23 16.02 3.47 2.03
CA SER A 23 15.37 2.28 2.57
C SER A 23 14.77 2.60 3.93
N TYR A 24 13.44 2.48 4.04
CA TYR A 24 12.70 2.71 5.28
C TYR A 24 12.67 1.45 6.14
N GLN A 25 12.65 1.64 7.45
CA GLN A 25 12.55 0.58 8.46
C GLN A 25 11.57 0.95 9.56
N ASP A 26 11.14 -0.03 10.35
CA ASP A 26 10.33 0.22 11.54
C ASP A 26 11.09 1.10 12.53
N GLY A 27 10.37 2.03 13.17
CA GLY A 27 10.97 2.98 14.10
C GLY A 27 11.58 4.19 13.42
N GLU A 28 12.71 4.64 13.90
CA GLU A 28 13.34 5.89 13.47
C GLU A 28 13.99 5.77 12.08
N ASN A 29 13.65 6.71 11.20
CA ASN A 29 14.22 6.91 9.88
C ASN A 29 14.78 8.32 9.81
N VAL A 30 16.09 8.45 9.63
CA VAL A 30 16.80 9.74 9.60
C VAL A 30 17.35 9.99 8.21
N LEU A 31 17.03 11.16 7.65
CA LEU A 31 17.56 11.59 6.36
C LEU A 31 19.09 11.70 6.43
N ILE A 32 19.78 11.09 5.47
CA ILE A 32 21.25 11.10 5.42
C ILE A 32 21.78 12.35 4.72
N GLU A 33 21.06 12.81 3.69
CA GLU A 33 21.39 14.01 2.94
C GLU A 33 20.95 15.31 3.65
N PRO A 34 21.47 16.48 3.25
CA PRO A 34 21.04 17.77 3.82
C PRO A 34 19.53 17.98 3.65
N PHE A 35 18.87 18.43 4.72
CA PHE A 35 17.44 18.74 4.68
C PHE A 35 17.17 20.01 3.88
N ALA A 36 16.26 19.92 2.91
CA ALA A 36 15.81 21.08 2.12
C ALA A 36 14.59 21.74 2.78
N GLU A 37 14.73 22.95 3.25
CA GLU A 37 13.65 23.71 3.89
C GLU A 37 12.70 24.35 2.87
N GLU A 38 13.16 24.58 1.64
CA GLU A 38 12.42 25.21 0.54
C GLU A 38 12.22 24.28 -0.66
N GLY A 39 11.37 24.67 -1.59
CA GLY A 39 11.06 23.93 -2.81
C GLY A 39 9.89 22.97 -2.65
N SER A 40 9.34 22.49 -3.78
CA SER A 40 8.29 21.48 -3.85
C SER A 40 8.78 20.26 -4.62
N CYS A 41 8.42 19.05 -4.16
CA CYS A 41 8.80 17.79 -4.80
C CYS A 41 10.32 17.67 -5.07
N CYS A 42 11.16 18.23 -4.18
CA CYS A 42 12.62 18.21 -4.31
C CYS A 42 13.24 17.11 -3.45
N SER A 43 14.51 16.80 -3.70
CA SER A 43 15.34 15.96 -2.80
C SER A 43 15.58 16.69 -1.47
N GLY A 44 16.12 15.98 -0.48
CA GLY A 44 16.44 16.54 0.83
C GLY A 44 15.26 16.56 1.79
N GLY A 45 14.44 15.48 1.80
CA GLY A 45 13.38 15.29 2.78
C GLY A 45 12.64 13.96 2.66
N LEU A 46 12.22 13.45 3.80
CA LEU A 46 11.34 12.28 3.90
C LEU A 46 9.90 12.76 3.83
N TYR A 47 9.21 12.45 2.73
CA TYR A 47 7.85 12.92 2.47
C TYR A 47 6.81 12.04 3.17
N PHE A 48 5.76 12.69 3.69
CA PHE A 48 4.58 12.07 4.32
C PHE A 48 3.36 12.98 4.16
N THR A 49 2.18 12.48 4.48
CA THR A 49 0.92 13.21 4.31
C THR A 49 -0.01 12.99 5.51
N ASP A 50 -1.06 13.77 5.62
CA ASP A 50 -2.15 13.53 6.57
C ASP A 50 -3.21 12.57 5.99
N LYS A 51 -4.17 12.16 6.83
CA LYS A 51 -5.25 11.25 6.44
C LYS A 51 -6.11 11.81 5.30
N THR A 52 -6.34 13.12 5.29
CA THR A 52 -7.22 13.79 4.31
C THR A 52 -6.66 13.68 2.91
N ASN A 53 -5.34 13.83 2.78
CA ASN A 53 -4.63 13.83 1.49
C ASN A 53 -4.07 12.45 1.10
N LEU A 54 -4.22 11.42 1.95
CA LEU A 54 -3.66 10.08 1.72
C LEU A 54 -4.10 9.48 0.38
N HIS A 55 -5.33 9.75 -0.06
CA HIS A 55 -5.88 9.24 -1.31
C HIS A 55 -5.10 9.68 -2.57
N ASN A 56 -4.38 10.81 -2.51
CA ASN A 56 -3.54 11.30 -3.60
C ASN A 56 -2.29 10.45 -3.85
N PHE A 57 -1.89 9.65 -2.86
CA PHE A 57 -0.61 8.94 -2.86
C PHE A 57 -0.74 7.42 -3.04
N LEU A 58 -1.95 6.88 -3.22
CA LEU A 58 -2.18 5.43 -3.28
C LEU A 58 -1.42 4.74 -4.42
N SER A 59 -1.09 5.44 -5.49
CA SER A 59 -0.33 4.89 -6.63
C SER A 59 1.15 4.62 -6.33
N TYR A 60 1.71 5.19 -5.25
CA TYR A 60 3.14 5.10 -4.96
C TYR A 60 3.61 3.76 -4.37
N GLY A 61 2.69 2.89 -3.98
CA GLY A 61 3.10 1.61 -3.40
C GLY A 61 1.95 0.72 -2.97
N VAL A 62 2.26 -0.23 -2.09
CA VAL A 62 1.31 -1.25 -1.60
C VAL A 62 1.11 -1.21 -0.08
N TRP A 63 1.87 -0.39 0.63
CA TRP A 63 1.70 -0.22 2.06
C TRP A 63 1.31 1.21 2.42
N ILE A 64 0.39 1.38 3.37
CA ILE A 64 0.22 2.60 4.15
C ILE A 64 1.00 2.41 5.44
N ARG A 65 1.93 3.31 5.74
CA ARG A 65 2.68 3.37 7.00
C ARG A 65 2.15 4.48 7.88
N GLU A 66 1.90 4.18 9.14
CA GLU A 66 1.70 5.22 10.17
C GLU A 66 3.03 5.92 10.44
N ILE A 67 2.96 7.23 10.51
CA ILE A 67 4.12 8.10 10.76
C ILE A 67 3.82 8.98 11.97
N THR A 68 4.77 9.06 12.87
CA THR A 68 4.80 10.10 13.91
C THR A 68 6.12 10.88 13.82
N LEU A 69 6.09 12.09 14.34
CA LEU A 69 7.28 12.95 14.38
C LEU A 69 7.81 13.01 15.82
N PRO A 70 9.15 12.91 16.01
CA PRO A 70 9.76 13.00 17.33
C PRO A 70 9.82 14.48 17.78
N LEU A 71 8.67 15.05 18.16
CA LEU A 71 8.53 16.48 18.47
C LEU A 71 9.43 17.00 19.59
N ASN A 72 9.95 16.12 20.42
CA ASN A 72 10.89 16.45 21.51
C ASN A 72 12.37 16.34 21.08
N ASP A 73 12.63 15.93 19.84
CA ASP A 73 13.99 15.86 19.31
C ASP A 73 14.39 17.21 18.71
N GLU A 74 15.41 17.84 19.28
CA GLU A 74 15.92 19.14 18.82
C GLU A 74 16.49 19.12 17.39
N ARG A 75 16.83 17.93 16.88
CA ARG A 75 17.31 17.74 15.50
C ARG A 75 16.17 17.80 14.48
N LEU A 76 14.91 17.65 14.91
CA LEU A 76 13.76 17.57 14.00
C LEU A 76 13.61 18.86 13.20
N LYS A 77 13.60 18.71 11.90
CA LYS A 77 13.18 19.72 10.94
C LYS A 77 11.98 19.22 10.17
N VAL A 78 10.95 20.03 10.05
CA VAL A 78 9.72 19.69 9.34
C VAL A 78 9.15 20.91 8.65
N VAL A 79 8.72 20.75 7.39
CA VAL A 79 8.07 21.80 6.60
C VAL A 79 6.85 21.24 5.88
N ALA A 80 5.86 22.11 5.63
CA ALA A 80 4.80 21.82 4.68
C ALA A 80 5.33 21.99 3.26
N ASP A 81 5.00 21.05 2.38
CA ASP A 81 5.31 21.23 0.95
C ASP A 81 4.38 22.31 0.35
N PRO A 82 4.89 23.19 -0.53
CA PRO A 82 4.06 24.20 -1.20
C PRO A 82 2.86 23.68 -1.98
N SER A 83 2.85 22.38 -2.37
CA SER A 83 1.66 21.73 -2.97
C SER A 83 0.45 21.66 -2.02
N GLY A 84 0.66 21.75 -0.70
CA GLY A 84 -0.39 21.77 0.30
C GLY A 84 -0.96 20.40 0.69
N ASP A 85 -0.56 19.32 0.03
CA ASP A 85 -1.08 17.97 0.22
C ASP A 85 -0.12 17.04 0.97
N LYS A 86 1.07 17.49 1.26
CA LYS A 86 2.12 16.71 1.94
C LYS A 86 3.06 17.57 2.75
N TYR A 87 3.87 16.89 3.50
CA TYR A 87 4.93 17.44 4.36
C TYR A 87 6.23 16.71 4.08
N ARG A 88 7.34 17.28 4.54
CA ARG A 88 8.62 16.58 4.59
C ARG A 88 9.34 16.89 5.91
N ALA A 89 10.08 15.91 6.39
CA ALA A 89 10.92 16.04 7.56
C ALA A 89 12.26 15.35 7.34
N ASN A 90 13.21 15.64 8.21
CA ASN A 90 14.49 14.93 8.25
C ASN A 90 14.45 13.68 9.14
N ILE A 91 13.44 13.52 10.01
CA ILE A 91 13.26 12.37 10.89
C ILE A 91 11.79 11.96 10.87
N LEU A 92 11.52 10.67 10.58
CA LEU A 92 10.20 10.05 10.67
C LEU A 92 10.25 8.81 11.55
N ILE A 93 9.26 8.62 12.40
CA ILE A 93 9.08 7.38 13.16
C ILE A 93 8.00 6.54 12.46
N PHE A 94 8.41 5.41 11.87
CA PHE A 94 7.51 4.47 11.23
C PHE A 94 6.87 3.55 12.25
N GLY A 95 5.54 3.57 12.26
CA GLY A 95 4.70 2.70 13.05
C GLY A 95 4.10 1.56 12.25
N LYS A 96 2.83 1.27 12.53
CA LYS A 96 2.07 0.20 11.92
C LYS A 96 1.95 0.35 10.40
N ARG A 97 1.94 -0.78 9.68
CA ARG A 97 1.69 -0.81 8.25
C ARG A 97 0.37 -1.52 7.94
N TYR A 98 -0.24 -1.12 6.83
CA TYR A 98 -1.50 -1.67 6.32
C TYR A 98 -1.36 -1.95 4.82
N SER A 99 -1.84 -3.09 4.38
CA SER A 99 -1.78 -3.48 2.98
C SER A 99 -2.83 -2.73 2.16
N LEU A 100 -2.41 -2.07 1.08
CA LEU A 100 -3.31 -1.52 0.06
C LEU A 100 -3.90 -2.60 -0.87
N LEU A 101 -3.50 -3.85 -0.68
CA LEU A 101 -4.11 -5.01 -1.33
C LEU A 101 -5.20 -5.65 -0.45
N ASP A 102 -5.42 -5.11 0.76
CA ASP A 102 -6.43 -5.57 1.71
C ASP A 102 -7.65 -4.63 1.69
N PRO A 103 -8.84 -5.11 1.30
CA PRO A 103 -10.08 -4.33 1.32
C PRO A 103 -10.41 -3.70 2.68
N ASP A 104 -10.03 -4.36 3.79
CA ASP A 104 -10.26 -3.83 5.13
C ASP A 104 -9.47 -2.54 5.39
N THR A 105 -8.30 -2.38 4.75
CA THR A 105 -7.52 -1.14 4.80
C THR A 105 -8.30 0.02 4.20
N PHE A 106 -8.97 -0.19 3.07
CA PHE A 106 -9.76 0.86 2.43
C PHE A 106 -10.95 1.29 3.28
N THR A 107 -11.63 0.34 3.91
CA THR A 107 -12.70 0.62 4.87
C THR A 107 -12.18 1.41 6.08
N LYS A 108 -11.05 1.00 6.66
CA LYS A 108 -10.43 1.66 7.82
C LYS A 108 -10.06 3.11 7.57
N PHE A 109 -9.52 3.39 6.39
CA PHE A 109 -9.04 4.72 6.03
C PHE A 109 -10.07 5.58 5.29
N ASP A 110 -11.27 5.06 5.07
CA ASP A 110 -12.34 5.70 4.29
C ASP A 110 -11.89 6.03 2.86
N LEU A 111 -11.21 5.08 2.23
CA LEU A 111 -10.71 5.19 0.87
C LEU A 111 -11.69 4.58 -0.14
N PRO A 112 -11.74 5.08 -1.39
CA PRO A 112 -12.64 4.54 -2.41
C PRO A 112 -12.34 3.07 -2.72
N MET A 113 -13.30 2.17 -2.51
CA MET A 113 -13.15 0.73 -2.76
C MET A 113 -12.82 0.40 -4.23
N SER A 114 -13.24 1.26 -5.17
CA SER A 114 -12.85 1.13 -6.58
C SER A 114 -11.33 1.19 -6.79
N ARG A 115 -10.63 1.97 -5.97
CA ARG A 115 -9.15 2.03 -5.98
C ARG A 115 -8.52 0.76 -5.43
N CYS A 116 -9.14 0.14 -4.43
CA CYS A 116 -8.72 -1.18 -3.94
C CYS A 116 -8.74 -2.19 -5.07
N TYR A 117 -9.86 -2.31 -5.77
CA TYR A 117 -10.03 -3.29 -6.83
C TYR A 117 -9.09 -3.05 -8.01
N GLN A 118 -8.91 -1.79 -8.41
CA GLN A 118 -7.94 -1.44 -9.44
C GLN A 118 -6.52 -1.88 -9.04
N LYS A 119 -6.11 -1.56 -7.82
CA LYS A 119 -4.78 -1.91 -7.31
C LYS A 119 -4.58 -3.42 -7.19
N LEU A 120 -5.58 -4.14 -6.72
CA LEU A 120 -5.55 -5.62 -6.69
C LEU A 120 -5.38 -6.19 -8.10
N GLN A 121 -6.13 -5.72 -9.08
CA GLN A 121 -6.03 -6.18 -10.46
C GLN A 121 -4.64 -5.93 -11.04
N GLU A 122 -4.13 -4.70 -10.92
CA GLU A 122 -2.79 -4.34 -11.40
C GLU A 122 -1.70 -5.20 -10.74
N TYR A 123 -1.80 -5.37 -9.42
CA TYR A 123 -0.80 -6.09 -8.65
C TYR A 123 -0.82 -7.59 -8.96
N ILE A 124 -1.98 -8.24 -8.97
CA ILE A 124 -2.13 -9.66 -9.28
C ILE A 124 -1.68 -9.96 -10.71
N THR A 125 -1.97 -9.05 -11.66
CA THR A 125 -1.51 -9.19 -13.04
C THR A 125 0.02 -9.20 -13.13
N SER A 126 0.70 -8.40 -12.31
CA SER A 126 2.16 -8.25 -12.31
C SER A 126 2.89 -9.24 -11.39
N ASN A 127 2.21 -9.73 -10.34
CA ASN A 127 2.80 -10.53 -9.25
C ASN A 127 1.91 -11.73 -8.91
N GLU A 128 1.66 -12.59 -9.89
CA GLU A 128 0.73 -13.72 -9.80
C GLU A 128 1.05 -14.79 -8.75
N THR A 129 2.26 -14.76 -8.20
CA THR A 129 2.68 -15.70 -7.13
C THR A 129 2.47 -15.15 -5.71
N ASP A 130 1.94 -13.94 -5.57
CA ASP A 130 1.70 -13.34 -4.25
C ASP A 130 0.40 -13.86 -3.62
N VAL A 131 0.54 -14.93 -2.81
CA VAL A 131 -0.57 -15.60 -2.12
C VAL A 131 -1.33 -14.63 -1.21
N GLU A 132 -0.64 -13.73 -0.50
CA GLU A 132 -1.28 -12.75 0.38
C GLU A 132 -2.23 -11.81 -0.39
N ALA A 133 -1.84 -11.39 -1.60
CA ALA A 133 -2.70 -10.57 -2.44
C ALA A 133 -3.98 -11.31 -2.86
N TYR A 134 -3.87 -12.60 -3.19
CA TYR A 134 -5.03 -13.44 -3.50
C TYR A 134 -5.94 -13.62 -2.29
N GLU A 135 -5.39 -13.94 -1.13
CA GLU A 135 -6.17 -14.12 0.10
C GLU A 135 -6.93 -12.83 0.47
N ASN A 136 -6.27 -11.68 0.39
CA ASN A 136 -6.89 -10.39 0.63
C ASN A 136 -8.02 -10.08 -0.37
N ALA A 137 -7.82 -10.39 -1.64
CA ALA A 137 -8.85 -10.19 -2.66
C ALA A 137 -10.10 -11.06 -2.41
N PHE A 138 -9.94 -12.27 -1.88
CA PHE A 138 -11.07 -13.14 -1.53
C PHE A 138 -11.91 -12.67 -0.34
N LYS A 139 -11.49 -11.65 0.40
CA LYS A 139 -12.31 -11.02 1.44
C LYS A 139 -13.58 -10.36 0.87
N THR A 140 -13.62 -10.10 -0.42
CA THR A 140 -14.80 -9.57 -1.10
C THR A 140 -15.16 -10.40 -2.33
N SER A 141 -16.45 -10.53 -2.62
CA SER A 141 -16.92 -11.22 -3.84
C SER A 141 -16.46 -10.51 -5.13
N HIS A 142 -16.29 -9.18 -5.09
CA HIS A 142 -15.78 -8.43 -6.24
C HIS A 142 -14.28 -8.68 -6.46
N GLY A 143 -13.47 -8.70 -5.41
CA GLY A 143 -12.05 -9.04 -5.49
C GLY A 143 -11.84 -10.48 -5.96
N ALA A 144 -12.62 -11.44 -5.47
CA ALA A 144 -12.61 -12.82 -5.95
C ALA A 144 -12.91 -12.91 -7.45
N ARG A 145 -13.86 -12.11 -7.95
CA ARG A 145 -14.17 -12.04 -9.38
C ARG A 145 -13.01 -11.49 -10.21
N ILE A 146 -12.34 -10.45 -9.74
CA ILE A 146 -11.14 -9.91 -10.40
C ILE A 146 -10.09 -10.99 -10.56
N ILE A 147 -9.79 -11.75 -9.50
CA ILE A 147 -8.84 -12.85 -9.57
C ILE A 147 -9.26 -13.86 -10.64
N PHE A 148 -10.52 -14.29 -10.59
CA PHE A 148 -11.05 -15.27 -11.53
C PHE A 148 -10.91 -14.81 -12.98
N ASP A 149 -11.24 -13.54 -13.26
CA ASP A 149 -11.15 -12.97 -14.61
C ASP A 149 -9.68 -12.90 -15.08
N VAL A 150 -8.75 -12.43 -14.24
CA VAL A 150 -7.31 -12.38 -14.55
C VAL A 150 -6.75 -13.78 -14.83
N LEU A 151 -7.08 -14.76 -14.01
CA LEU A 151 -6.61 -16.13 -14.19
C LEU A 151 -7.20 -16.80 -15.43
N LYS A 152 -8.46 -16.51 -15.74
CA LYS A 152 -9.12 -17.00 -16.97
C LYS A 152 -8.46 -16.44 -18.23
N GLU A 153 -8.12 -15.15 -18.24
CA GLU A 153 -7.41 -14.53 -19.37
C GLU A 153 -6.04 -15.17 -19.57
N LYS A 154 -5.28 -15.38 -18.49
CA LYS A 154 -3.96 -16.02 -18.54
C LYS A 154 -4.05 -17.48 -18.98
N SER A 155 -4.99 -18.25 -18.46
CA SER A 155 -5.17 -19.66 -18.84
C SER A 155 -5.59 -19.86 -20.29
N ALA A 156 -6.32 -18.91 -20.86
CA ALA A 156 -6.68 -18.92 -22.28
C ALA A 156 -5.46 -18.71 -23.20
N VAL A 157 -4.44 -18.00 -22.70
CA VAL A 157 -3.18 -17.74 -23.45
C VAL A 157 -2.20 -18.90 -23.32
N GLU A 158 -2.15 -19.60 -22.18
CA GLU A 158 -1.09 -20.57 -21.87
C GLU A 158 -1.50 -22.05 -21.99
N SER A 159 -2.73 -22.38 -22.36
CA SER A 159 -3.26 -23.77 -22.42
C SER A 159 -3.06 -24.62 -21.13
N HIS A 160 -2.89 -23.98 -19.96
CA HIS A 160 -2.57 -24.60 -18.68
C HIS A 160 -3.60 -24.28 -17.58
N GLY A 161 -4.89 -24.21 -17.95
CA GLY A 161 -5.99 -23.86 -17.02
C GLY A 161 -6.01 -24.68 -15.71
N ASP A 162 -5.64 -25.95 -15.78
CA ASP A 162 -5.62 -26.84 -14.60
C ASP A 162 -4.51 -26.50 -13.61
N VAL A 163 -3.37 -25.95 -14.05
CA VAL A 163 -2.23 -25.64 -13.18
C VAL A 163 -2.53 -24.42 -12.30
N THR A 164 -3.23 -23.45 -12.82
CA THR A 164 -3.56 -22.19 -12.09
C THR A 164 -4.63 -22.45 -11.03
N ILE A 165 -5.65 -23.24 -11.37
CA ILE A 165 -6.68 -23.66 -10.41
C ILE A 165 -6.06 -24.55 -9.33
N LYS A 166 -5.16 -25.45 -9.69
CA LYS A 166 -4.44 -26.30 -8.75
C LYS A 166 -3.58 -25.49 -7.78
N PHE A 167 -2.84 -24.48 -8.27
CA PHE A 167 -2.05 -23.58 -7.43
C PHE A 167 -2.92 -22.85 -6.39
N LEU A 168 -4.06 -22.32 -6.81
CA LEU A 168 -5.01 -21.67 -5.90
C LEU A 168 -5.58 -22.63 -4.86
N LEU A 169 -5.95 -23.84 -5.27
CA LEU A 169 -6.48 -24.88 -4.38
C LEU A 169 -5.45 -25.37 -3.36
N GLU A 170 -4.18 -25.43 -3.75
CA GLU A 170 -3.09 -25.88 -2.87
C GLU A 170 -2.67 -24.77 -1.86
N ASN A 171 -2.91 -23.49 -2.19
CA ASN A 171 -2.44 -22.37 -1.37
C ASN A 171 -3.55 -21.62 -0.61
N SER A 172 -4.83 -21.89 -0.85
CA SER A 172 -5.93 -21.26 -0.12
C SER A 172 -7.15 -22.15 0.01
N ALA A 173 -7.47 -22.57 1.24
CA ALA A 173 -8.70 -23.32 1.54
C ALA A 173 -9.97 -22.53 1.23
N SER A 174 -9.92 -21.19 1.27
CA SER A 174 -11.04 -20.30 0.98
C SER A 174 -11.39 -20.27 -0.51
N VAL A 175 -10.41 -20.46 -1.39
CA VAL A 175 -10.61 -20.52 -2.85
C VAL A 175 -11.40 -21.76 -3.24
N ALA A 176 -11.14 -22.89 -2.62
CA ALA A 176 -11.82 -24.15 -2.88
C ALA A 176 -13.35 -24.03 -2.68
N VAL A 177 -13.80 -23.29 -1.66
CA VAL A 177 -15.22 -23.11 -1.37
C VAL A 177 -15.91 -22.24 -2.43
N LEU A 178 -15.23 -21.25 -2.99
CA LEU A 178 -15.80 -20.34 -4.00
C LEU A 178 -15.87 -20.98 -5.40
N VAL A 179 -14.89 -21.78 -5.78
CA VAL A 179 -14.85 -22.44 -7.10
C VAL A 179 -15.81 -23.64 -7.13
N TYR A 180 -15.86 -24.45 -6.09
CA TYR A 180 -16.73 -25.63 -6.03
C TYR A 180 -18.16 -25.37 -5.53
N GLY A 181 -18.37 -24.27 -4.80
CA GLY A 181 -19.70 -23.90 -4.29
C GLY A 181 -20.71 -23.45 -5.37
N LYS A 182 -20.24 -23.09 -6.56
CA LYS A 182 -21.10 -22.64 -7.68
C LYS A 182 -21.46 -23.73 -8.70
N GLU A 183 -20.81 -24.89 -8.65
CA GLU A 183 -21.18 -26.01 -9.54
C GLU A 183 -22.25 -26.96 -8.97
N ARG A 184 -22.85 -26.59 -7.83
CA ARG A 184 -23.92 -27.39 -7.19
C ARG A 184 -25.22 -26.60 -7.03
N VAL A 185 -25.65 -25.90 -8.07
CA VAL A 185 -27.06 -25.46 -8.20
C VAL A 185 -27.52 -25.69 -9.63
#